data_d936c81395671d7ff2c58edd25f54fd1
#
_entry.id   d936c81395671d7ff2c58edd25f54fd1
#
_cell.length_a   1.000
_cell.length_b   1.000
_cell.length_c   1.000
_cell.angle_alpha   90.00
_cell.angle_beta   90.00
_cell.angle_gamma   90.00
#
_symmetry.space_group_name_H-M   'P 1'
#
loop_
_entity.id
_entity.type
_entity.pdbx_description
1 polymer ?
#
loop_
_entity_poly.entity_id
_entity_poly.type
_entity_poly.pdbx_seq_one_letter_code
_entity_poly.pdbx_strand_id
1 'polypeptide(L)'
;MNQVEELLKVVEEAQADKGNVVIVTGKPGSGKSKVLREAAEVKKWTYVDCRMLISEEFLAIPAADRGLYAPDMFAEILASYNADVIILDRLQTLFVPVFHINTDSLMRKLSKKFTINTAWPGYIENGNLCYDKFDGTEAIRISPDGFKIWNVED
;
A
#
# COMPACT_ATOMS: atom_id res chain seq x y z
N MET A 1 20.14 -13.25 -9.31
CA MET A 1 19.13 -12.18 -9.44
C MET A 1 19.18 -11.33 -8.18
N ASN A 2 19.27 -10.01 -8.28
CA ASN A 2 19.27 -9.16 -7.10
C ASN A 2 17.83 -8.87 -6.62
N GLN A 3 17.71 -8.24 -5.46
CA GLN A 3 16.39 -7.99 -4.88
C GLN A 3 15.49 -7.12 -5.75
N VAL A 4 16.06 -6.12 -6.41
CA VAL A 4 15.28 -5.25 -7.31
C VAL A 4 14.72 -6.07 -8.47
N GLU A 5 15.54 -6.90 -9.10
CA GLU A 5 15.09 -7.75 -10.22
C GLU A 5 14.00 -8.72 -9.79
N GLU A 6 14.13 -9.32 -8.62
CA GLU A 6 13.10 -10.21 -8.06
C GLU A 6 11.77 -9.48 -7.86
N LEU A 7 11.83 -8.28 -7.28
CA LEU A 7 10.63 -7.47 -7.06
C LEU A 7 9.99 -7.06 -8.38
N LEU A 8 10.79 -6.64 -9.37
CA LEU A 8 10.28 -6.27 -10.69
C LEU A 8 9.48 -7.42 -11.30
N LYS A 9 10.00 -8.64 -11.18
CA LYS A 9 9.34 -9.83 -11.71
C LYS A 9 8.00 -10.09 -11.00
N VAL A 10 7.97 -9.97 -9.68
CA VAL A 10 6.75 -10.17 -8.90
C VAL A 10 5.69 -9.15 -9.30
N VAL A 11 6.07 -7.89 -9.47
CA VAL A 11 5.13 -6.83 -9.85
C VAL A 11 4.64 -7.03 -11.28
N GLU A 12 5.50 -7.45 -12.20
CA GLU A 12 5.10 -7.75 -13.58
C GLU A 12 4.06 -8.88 -13.62
N GLU A 13 4.26 -9.92 -12.80
CA GLU A 13 3.29 -11.01 -12.68
C GLU A 13 1.96 -10.50 -12.13
N ALA A 14 1.99 -9.64 -11.12
CA ALA A 14 0.78 -9.05 -10.56
C ALA A 14 0.05 -8.18 -11.58
N GLN A 15 0.78 -7.42 -12.35
CA GLN A 15 0.22 -6.56 -13.40
C GLN A 15 -0.49 -7.40 -14.49
N ALA A 16 0.09 -8.53 -14.84
CA ALA A 16 -0.52 -9.44 -15.82
C ALA A 16 -1.84 -10.01 -15.32
N ASP A 17 -2.00 -10.18 -14.01
CA ASP A 17 -3.23 -10.68 -13.38
C ASP A 17 -4.28 -9.58 -13.17
N LYS A 18 -4.04 -8.39 -13.60
CA LYS A 18 -4.88 -7.18 -13.51
C LYS A 18 -5.39 -6.86 -12.10
N GLY A 19 -5.02 -5.71 -11.61
CA GLY A 19 -5.53 -5.17 -10.35
C GLY A 19 -5.08 -5.94 -9.13
N ASN A 20 -3.86 -6.43 -9.10
CA ASN A 20 -3.32 -7.13 -7.95
C ASN A 20 -2.56 -6.20 -7.01
N VAL A 21 -2.39 -6.64 -5.76
CA VAL A 21 -1.64 -5.92 -4.73
C VAL A 21 -0.38 -6.70 -4.41
N VAL A 22 0.76 -6.04 -4.46
CA VAL A 22 2.05 -6.61 -4.02
C VAL A 22 2.46 -5.96 -2.72
N ILE A 23 2.65 -6.77 -1.69
CA ILE A 23 3.05 -6.31 -0.36
C ILE A 23 4.49 -6.74 -0.11
N VAL A 24 5.36 -5.76 0.10
CA VAL A 24 6.76 -6.01 0.45
C VAL A 24 6.86 -6.07 1.97
N THR A 25 7.31 -7.21 2.48
CA THR A 25 7.45 -7.44 3.92
C THR A 25 8.92 -7.57 4.30
N GLY A 26 9.21 -7.45 5.58
CA GLY A 26 10.56 -7.59 6.11
C GLY A 26 10.69 -6.95 7.47
N LYS A 27 11.80 -7.22 8.15
CA LYS A 27 12.09 -6.63 9.45
C LYS A 27 12.30 -5.12 9.32
N PRO A 28 12.07 -4.34 10.39
CA PRO A 28 12.43 -2.93 10.38
C PRO A 28 13.89 -2.75 9.98
N GLY A 29 14.16 -1.81 9.08
CA GLY A 29 15.51 -1.56 8.59
C GLY A 29 16.01 -2.53 7.52
N SER A 30 15.18 -3.45 7.04
CA SER A 30 15.58 -4.43 6.00
C SER A 30 15.69 -3.84 4.59
N GLY A 31 15.26 -2.60 4.40
CA GLY A 31 15.36 -1.93 3.10
C GLY A 31 14.12 -2.03 2.22
N LYS A 32 12.95 -2.27 2.80
CA LYS A 32 11.69 -2.37 2.05
C LYS A 32 11.43 -1.15 1.16
N SER A 33 11.49 0.04 1.73
CA SER A 33 11.24 1.28 0.99
C SER A 33 12.34 1.54 -0.04
N LYS A 34 13.58 1.20 0.28
CA LYS A 34 14.71 1.37 -0.64
C LYS A 34 14.53 0.53 -1.89
N VAL A 35 14.19 -0.74 -1.72
CA VAL A 35 13.99 -1.66 -2.85
C VAL A 35 12.84 -1.20 -3.75
N LEU A 36 11.73 -0.75 -3.13
CA LEU A 36 10.59 -0.21 -3.88
C LEU A 36 10.99 1.03 -4.69
N ARG A 37 11.77 1.91 -4.07
CA ARG A 37 12.19 3.15 -4.71
C ARG A 37 13.11 2.87 -5.89
N GLU A 38 14.04 1.94 -5.72
CA GLU A 38 14.95 1.54 -6.80
C GLU A 38 14.19 0.88 -7.96
N ALA A 39 13.23 0.01 -7.65
CA ALA A 39 12.39 -0.62 -8.67
C ALA A 39 11.57 0.42 -9.43
N ALA A 40 11.02 1.41 -8.73
CA ALA A 40 10.25 2.48 -9.35
C ALA A 40 11.11 3.29 -10.33
N GLU A 41 12.37 3.56 -9.99
CA GLU A 41 13.27 4.27 -10.88
C GLU A 41 13.57 3.48 -12.14
N VAL A 42 13.82 2.17 -12.02
CA VAL A 42 14.15 1.30 -13.17
C VAL A 42 12.98 1.25 -14.16
N LYS A 43 11.76 1.10 -13.68
CA LYS A 43 10.58 0.94 -14.52
C LYS A 43 9.78 2.24 -14.69
N LYS A 44 10.20 3.31 -14.06
CA LYS A 44 9.50 4.60 -14.06
C LYS A 44 8.06 4.47 -13.57
N TRP A 45 7.85 3.63 -12.56
CA TRP A 45 6.56 3.53 -11.88
C TRP A 45 6.30 4.77 -11.03
N THR A 46 5.05 5.09 -10.85
CA THR A 46 4.66 6.25 -10.03
C THR A 46 4.79 5.92 -8.55
N TYR A 47 5.55 6.75 -7.83
CA TYR A 47 5.79 6.62 -6.40
C TYR A 47 4.99 7.69 -5.67
N VAL A 48 4.07 7.29 -4.80
CA VAL A 48 3.17 8.19 -4.09
C VAL A 48 3.31 7.99 -2.59
N ASP A 49 3.59 9.07 -1.86
CA ASP A 49 3.53 9.07 -0.41
C ASP A 49 2.05 9.16 0.00
N CYS A 50 1.60 8.25 0.87
CA CYS A 50 0.20 8.21 1.28
C CYS A 50 -0.27 9.51 1.94
N ARG A 51 0.63 10.32 2.48
CA ARG A 51 0.28 11.65 3.00
C ARG A 51 -0.33 12.54 1.92
N MET A 52 0.04 12.32 0.67
CA MET A 52 -0.52 13.07 -0.46
C MET A 52 -1.99 12.75 -0.73
N LEU A 53 -2.48 11.63 -0.21
CA LEU A 53 -3.87 11.23 -0.39
C LEU A 53 -4.81 11.93 0.61
N ILE A 54 -4.25 12.45 1.69
CA ILE A 54 -5.01 13.13 2.74
C ILE A 54 -5.13 14.61 2.35
N SER A 55 -6.09 14.88 1.47
CA SER A 55 -6.33 16.24 0.94
C SER A 55 -7.19 17.07 1.89
N GLU A 56 -7.23 18.38 1.63
CA GLU A 56 -8.12 19.27 2.37
C GLU A 56 -9.58 18.86 2.18
N GLU A 57 -9.96 18.47 0.98
CA GLU A 57 -11.31 17.98 0.67
C GLU A 57 -11.65 16.74 1.49
N PHE A 58 -10.70 15.83 1.61
CA PHE A 58 -10.89 14.63 2.44
C PHE A 58 -11.07 14.99 3.92
N LEU A 59 -10.25 15.90 4.43
CA LEU A 59 -10.33 16.34 5.82
C LEU A 59 -11.58 17.16 6.11
N ALA A 60 -12.20 17.77 5.10
CA ALA A 60 -13.46 18.49 5.24
C ALA A 60 -14.66 17.56 5.41
N ILE A 61 -14.51 16.28 5.07
CA ILE A 61 -15.58 15.29 5.27
C ILE A 61 -15.69 14.98 6.78
N PRO A 62 -16.91 14.92 7.35
CA PRO A 62 -17.07 14.52 8.74
C PRO A 62 -16.34 13.20 9.03
N ALA A 63 -15.61 13.14 10.12
CA ALA A 63 -14.70 12.02 10.41
C ALA A 63 -15.37 10.65 10.26
N ALA A 64 -16.61 10.52 10.73
CA ALA A 64 -17.34 9.25 10.65
C ALA A 64 -17.64 8.79 9.24
N ASP A 65 -17.62 9.70 8.26
CA ASP A 65 -17.98 9.41 6.87
C ASP A 65 -16.74 9.22 5.98
N ARG A 66 -15.55 9.53 6.48
CA ARG A 66 -14.32 9.51 5.69
C ARG A 66 -14.02 8.17 5.04
N GLY A 67 -14.23 7.08 5.78
CA GLY A 67 -13.97 5.74 5.26
C GLY A 67 -14.81 5.39 4.04
N LEU A 68 -16.03 5.91 3.99
CA LEU A 68 -16.93 5.67 2.86
C LEU A 68 -16.43 6.34 1.58
N TYR A 69 -15.87 7.53 1.69
CA TYR A 69 -15.45 8.33 0.53
C TYR A 69 -13.99 8.08 0.13
N ALA A 70 -13.17 7.53 1.01
CA ALA A 70 -11.73 7.36 0.78
C ALA A 70 -11.40 6.63 -0.53
N PRO A 71 -12.00 5.47 -0.84
CA PRO A 71 -11.61 4.74 -2.05
C PRO A 71 -11.78 5.55 -3.33
N ASP A 72 -12.91 6.23 -3.48
CA ASP A 72 -13.19 7.00 -4.67
C ASP A 72 -12.31 8.26 -4.77
N MET A 73 -12.13 8.96 -3.66
CA MET A 73 -11.29 10.17 -3.62
C MET A 73 -9.83 9.84 -3.89
N PHE A 74 -9.32 8.77 -3.29
CA PHE A 74 -7.93 8.37 -3.49
C PHE A 74 -7.71 7.85 -4.90
N ALA A 75 -8.66 7.09 -5.45
CA ALA A 75 -8.58 6.63 -6.83
C ALA A 75 -8.53 7.80 -7.81
N GLU A 76 -9.27 8.86 -7.56
CA GLU A 76 -9.26 10.05 -8.38
C GLU A 76 -7.90 10.74 -8.37
N ILE A 77 -7.29 10.88 -7.18
CA ILE A 77 -5.94 11.45 -7.06
C ILE A 77 -4.94 10.58 -7.82
N LEU A 78 -4.99 9.27 -7.63
CA LEU A 78 -4.05 8.34 -8.28
C LEU A 78 -4.23 8.32 -9.79
N ALA A 79 -5.46 8.43 -10.27
CA ALA A 79 -5.74 8.47 -11.71
C ALA A 79 -5.08 9.66 -12.40
N SER A 80 -4.86 10.76 -11.68
CA SER A 80 -4.22 11.96 -12.25
C SER A 80 -2.78 11.72 -12.68
N TYR A 81 -2.13 10.67 -12.18
CA TYR A 81 -0.76 10.34 -12.57
C TYR A 81 -0.67 9.56 -13.88
N ASN A 82 -1.78 9.05 -14.42
CA ASN A 82 -1.82 8.24 -15.65
C ASN A 82 -0.88 7.03 -15.61
N ALA A 83 -0.83 6.36 -14.46
CA ALA A 83 0.07 5.21 -14.26
C ALA A 83 -0.73 3.94 -14.00
N ASP A 84 -0.21 2.81 -14.50
CA ASP A 84 -0.80 1.50 -14.25
C ASP A 84 -0.28 0.87 -12.96
N VAL A 85 1.00 1.12 -12.64
CA VAL A 85 1.65 0.62 -11.44
C VAL A 85 1.94 1.78 -10.51
N ILE A 86 1.43 1.70 -9.29
CA ILE A 86 1.60 2.75 -8.27
C ILE A 86 2.22 2.15 -7.02
N ILE A 87 3.27 2.79 -6.54
CA ILE A 87 3.88 2.45 -5.27
C ILE A 87 3.34 3.40 -4.21
N LEU A 88 2.73 2.84 -3.16
CA LEU A 88 2.27 3.61 -2.01
C LEU A 88 3.31 3.51 -0.90
N ASP A 89 3.92 4.63 -0.55
CA ASP A 89 4.85 4.73 0.56
C ASP A 89 4.14 5.27 1.79
N ARG A 90 4.66 4.96 2.96
CA ARG A 90 4.10 5.40 4.25
C ARG A 90 2.65 4.96 4.43
N LEU A 91 2.40 3.68 4.17
CA LEU A 91 1.05 3.11 4.27
C LEU A 91 0.44 3.32 5.66
N GLN A 92 1.25 3.37 6.72
CA GLN A 92 0.80 3.58 8.08
C GLN A 92 0.05 4.90 8.27
N THR A 93 0.25 5.87 7.38
CA THR A 93 -0.53 7.12 7.39
C THR A 93 -2.03 6.82 7.34
N LEU A 94 -2.42 5.78 6.60
CA LEU A 94 -3.83 5.43 6.41
C LEU A 94 -4.42 4.70 7.62
N PHE A 95 -3.60 4.34 8.60
CA PHE A 95 -4.04 3.64 9.81
C PHE A 95 -4.46 4.60 10.93
N VAL A 96 -4.28 5.90 10.74
CA VAL A 96 -4.62 6.91 11.76
C VAL A 96 -6.13 6.87 12.03
N PRO A 97 -6.55 6.65 13.29
CA PRO A 97 -7.97 6.39 13.60
C PRO A 97 -8.94 7.47 13.14
N VAL A 98 -8.53 8.73 13.18
CA VAL A 98 -9.40 9.86 12.81
C VAL A 98 -9.80 9.84 11.33
N PHE A 99 -9.08 9.09 10.49
CA PHE A 99 -9.42 8.98 9.07
C PHE A 99 -10.49 7.91 8.80
N HIS A 100 -10.73 7.01 9.73
CA HIS A 100 -11.75 5.94 9.62
C HIS A 100 -11.61 5.10 8.36
N ILE A 101 -10.39 4.92 7.85
CA ILE A 101 -10.12 4.16 6.63
C ILE A 101 -9.99 2.67 6.97
N ASN A 102 -10.71 1.83 6.24
CA ASN A 102 -10.45 0.39 6.23
C ASN A 102 -9.42 0.13 5.14
N THR A 103 -8.16 -0.03 5.52
CA THR A 103 -7.04 -0.14 4.58
C THR A 103 -7.14 -1.40 3.72
N ASP A 104 -7.61 -2.52 4.27
CA ASP A 104 -7.82 -3.75 3.51
C ASP A 104 -8.81 -3.52 2.36
N SER A 105 -9.98 -3.00 2.67
CA SER A 105 -11.00 -2.68 1.68
C SER A 105 -10.50 -1.66 0.67
N LEU A 106 -9.77 -0.63 1.13
CA LEU A 106 -9.22 0.40 0.27
C LEU A 106 -8.26 -0.19 -0.76
N MET A 107 -7.29 -1.00 -0.32
CA MET A 107 -6.32 -1.59 -1.23
C MET A 107 -6.99 -2.49 -2.26
N ARG A 108 -7.99 -3.28 -1.86
CA ARG A 108 -8.71 -4.16 -2.76
C ARG A 108 -9.50 -3.38 -3.81
N LYS A 109 -10.09 -2.27 -3.42
CA LYS A 109 -10.82 -1.39 -4.37
C LYS A 109 -9.89 -0.68 -5.33
N LEU A 110 -8.77 -0.14 -4.83
CA LEU A 110 -7.78 0.51 -5.68
C LEU A 110 -7.16 -0.46 -6.67
N SER A 111 -6.96 -1.72 -6.27
CA SER A 111 -6.35 -2.73 -7.11
C SER A 111 -7.20 -3.11 -8.33
N LYS A 112 -8.46 -2.71 -8.35
CA LYS A 112 -9.30 -2.91 -9.54
C LYS A 112 -8.90 -1.97 -10.69
N LYS A 113 -8.22 -0.87 -10.38
CA LYS A 113 -7.80 0.12 -11.36
C LYS A 113 -6.30 0.19 -11.56
N PHE A 114 -5.53 -0.15 -10.51
CA PHE A 114 -4.08 0.00 -10.51
C PHE A 114 -3.43 -1.27 -9.97
N THR A 115 -2.20 -1.55 -10.40
CA THR A 115 -1.37 -2.50 -9.67
C THR A 115 -0.74 -1.73 -8.52
N ILE A 116 -1.08 -2.10 -7.29
CA ILE A 116 -0.65 -1.43 -6.08
C ILE A 116 0.54 -2.19 -5.49
N ASN A 117 1.59 -1.47 -5.19
CA ASN A 117 2.80 -2.04 -4.59
C ASN A 117 3.14 -1.21 -3.35
N THR A 118 3.30 -1.84 -2.21
CA THR A 118 3.54 -1.11 -0.97
C THR A 118 4.38 -1.92 0.02
N ALA A 119 5.16 -1.21 0.85
CA ALA A 119 5.88 -1.82 1.95
C ALA A 119 4.96 -1.92 3.16
N TRP A 120 4.89 -3.10 3.77
CA TRP A 120 4.10 -3.29 4.97
C TRP A 120 4.85 -2.73 6.18
N PRO A 121 4.26 -1.79 6.93
CA PRO A 121 4.96 -1.12 8.04
C PRO A 121 4.98 -1.90 9.35
N GLY A 122 4.35 -3.06 9.41
CA GLY A 122 4.27 -3.89 10.61
C GLY A 122 4.96 -5.23 10.45
N TYR A 123 4.27 -6.28 10.86
CA TYR A 123 4.83 -7.64 10.90
C TYR A 123 3.78 -8.65 10.42
N ILE A 124 4.23 -9.90 10.26
CA ILE A 124 3.33 -11.01 9.91
C ILE A 124 3.23 -11.93 11.14
N GLU A 125 2.00 -12.25 11.54
CA GLU A 125 1.74 -13.18 12.64
C GLU A 125 0.55 -14.07 12.29
N ASN A 126 0.72 -15.38 12.44
CA ASN A 126 -0.33 -16.36 12.12
C ASN A 126 -0.85 -16.21 10.69
N GLY A 127 0.03 -15.86 9.75
CA GLY A 127 -0.32 -15.67 8.35
C GLY A 127 -1.05 -14.38 8.02
N ASN A 128 -1.20 -13.47 8.98
CA ASN A 128 -1.85 -12.18 8.77
C ASN A 128 -0.84 -11.03 8.77
N LEU A 129 -1.16 -9.98 8.00
CA LEU A 129 -0.43 -8.72 8.05
C LEU A 129 -0.90 -7.96 9.29
N CYS A 130 0.01 -7.62 10.17
CA CYS A 130 -0.30 -7.00 11.45
C CYS A 130 0.41 -5.66 11.62
N TYR A 131 -0.25 -4.74 12.30
CA TYR A 131 0.34 -3.45 12.65
C TYR A 131 -0.20 -3.02 14.02
N ASP A 132 0.69 -2.79 14.99
CA ASP A 132 0.31 -2.35 16.32
C ASP A 132 0.14 -0.84 16.33
N LYS A 133 -1.04 -0.38 16.69
CA LYS A 133 -1.30 1.06 16.77
C LYS A 133 -0.51 1.69 17.91
N PHE A 134 0.00 2.87 17.67
CA PHE A 134 0.87 3.59 18.58
C PHE A 134 0.20 3.89 19.94
N ASP A 135 -1.09 4.06 19.95
CA ASP A 135 -1.85 4.40 21.16
C ASP A 135 -2.27 3.19 22.01
N GLY A 136 -1.81 2.01 21.66
CA GLY A 136 -2.16 0.78 22.39
C GLY A 136 -3.56 0.27 22.11
N THR A 137 -4.27 0.83 21.15
CA THR A 137 -5.58 0.32 20.73
C THR A 137 -5.42 -0.97 19.94
N GLU A 138 -6.53 -1.57 19.53
CA GLU A 138 -6.54 -2.84 18.81
C GLU A 138 -5.63 -2.81 17.58
N ALA A 139 -4.82 -3.84 17.44
CA ALA A 139 -3.92 -3.97 16.29
C ALA A 139 -4.71 -4.16 15.01
N ILE A 140 -4.16 -3.61 13.91
CA ILE A 140 -4.69 -3.88 12.58
C ILE A 140 -4.24 -5.28 12.17
N ARG A 141 -5.18 -6.07 11.65
CA ARG A 141 -4.92 -7.42 11.13
C ARG A 141 -5.62 -7.56 9.81
N ILE A 142 -4.85 -7.91 8.78
CA ILE A 142 -5.37 -8.05 7.41
C ILE A 142 -4.97 -9.41 6.87
N SER A 143 -5.95 -10.14 6.32
CA SER A 143 -5.66 -11.37 5.58
C SER A 143 -4.93 -11.02 4.28
N PRO A 144 -3.83 -11.72 3.96
CA PRO A 144 -3.14 -11.49 2.70
C PRO A 144 -3.80 -12.17 1.50
N ASP A 145 -4.95 -12.80 1.67
CA ASP A 145 -5.64 -13.51 0.59
C ASP A 145 -5.85 -12.62 -0.62
N GLY A 146 -5.37 -13.08 -1.77
CA GLY A 146 -5.45 -12.32 -3.02
C GLY A 146 -4.31 -11.32 -3.23
N PHE A 147 -3.45 -11.15 -2.24
CA PHE A 147 -2.25 -10.31 -2.37
C PHE A 147 -1.04 -11.18 -2.68
N LYS A 148 -0.09 -10.61 -3.40
CA LYS A 148 1.23 -11.22 -3.56
C LYS A 148 2.14 -10.67 -2.48
N ILE A 149 2.76 -11.57 -1.72
CA ILE A 149 3.68 -11.18 -0.63
C ILE A 149 5.10 -11.46 -1.09
N TRP A 150 5.96 -10.47 -1.00
CA TRP A 150 7.39 -10.62 -1.28
C TRP A 150 8.18 -10.12 -0.07
N ASN A 151 9.05 -10.96 0.46
CA ASN A 151 9.83 -10.65 1.66
C ASN A 151 11.24 -10.22 1.28
N VAL A 152 11.67 -9.08 1.83
CA VAL A 152 13.04 -8.60 1.64
C VAL A 152 13.97 -9.41 2.55
N GLU A 153 14.97 -10.02 1.97
CA GLU A 153 15.99 -10.74 2.73
C GLU A 153 17.08 -9.75 3.16
N ASP A 154 17.56 -9.94 4.36
CA ASP A 154 18.64 -9.13 4.92
C ASP A 154 19.97 -9.38 4.21
#